data_a65acded9663984484e772c45c78d165
#
_entry.id   a65acded9663984484e772c45c78d165
#
_cell.length_a   1.000
_cell.length_b   1.000
_cell.length_c   1.000
_cell.angle_alpha   90.00
_cell.angle_beta   90.00
_cell.angle_gamma   90.00
#
_symmetry.space_group_name_H-M   'P 1'
#
loop_
_entity.id
_entity.type
_entity.pdbx_description
1 polymer ?
#
loop_
_entity_poly.entity_id
_entity_poly.type
_entity_poly.pdbx_seq_one_letter_code
_entity_poly.pdbx_strand_id
1 'polypeptide(L)'
;IPKTTGVILCKHQSAWETIAMQLIFPRQSQVLKKELFYLPFFGWGLASLNPIAINRKLGTRAIKIILRLGAARIREGWWVLLFPEGTRVPYGSKGKYTQTGAALALEIKCPVIPVAHNAGAFWSKESFIKRPGCITVVIGESLPTCGKNRKQIMAEAETWIESTCEKL
;
A
#
# COMPACT_ATOMS: atom_id res chain seq x y z
N ILE A 1 2.78 -15.75 1.91
CA ILE A 1 2.58 -14.84 0.73
C ILE A 1 1.95 -15.68 -0.39
N PRO A 2 0.86 -15.19 -1.01
CA PRO A 2 0.23 -15.89 -2.13
C PRO A 2 1.20 -16.10 -3.31
N LYS A 3 0.99 -17.17 -4.08
CA LYS A 3 1.84 -17.49 -5.25
C LYS A 3 1.58 -16.55 -6.45
N THR A 4 0.38 -16.01 -6.56
CA THR A 4 -0.04 -15.12 -7.67
C THR A 4 0.13 -13.67 -7.26
N THR A 5 0.82 -12.89 -8.06
CA THR A 5 0.98 -11.45 -7.83
C THR A 5 -0.34 -10.70 -7.99
N GLY A 6 -0.43 -9.54 -7.34
CA GLY A 6 -1.64 -8.72 -7.35
C GLY A 6 -1.42 -7.38 -6.68
N VAL A 7 -2.50 -6.79 -6.20
CA VAL A 7 -2.50 -5.50 -5.51
C VAL A 7 -2.41 -5.71 -4.01
N ILE A 8 -1.42 -5.11 -3.37
CA ILE A 8 -1.29 -5.08 -1.91
C ILE A 8 -1.93 -3.78 -1.41
N LEU A 9 -2.87 -3.90 -0.49
CA LEU A 9 -3.45 -2.78 0.25
C LEU A 9 -2.94 -2.82 1.68
N CYS A 10 -2.03 -1.91 2.00
CA CYS A 10 -1.37 -1.88 3.31
C CYS A 10 -1.83 -0.67 4.12
N LYS A 11 -2.11 -0.86 5.42
CA LYS A 11 -2.31 0.23 6.38
C LYS A 11 -1.15 1.21 6.31
N HIS A 12 -1.40 2.52 6.47
CA HIS A 12 -0.35 3.55 6.38
C HIS A 12 -0.24 4.37 7.67
N GLN A 13 0.70 4.03 8.53
CA GLN A 13 0.87 4.68 9.85
C GLN A 13 2.27 5.28 10.05
N SER A 14 3.29 4.74 9.37
CA SER A 14 4.69 5.01 9.62
C SER A 14 5.49 5.21 8.33
N ALA A 15 6.75 5.54 8.43
CA ALA A 15 7.72 5.37 7.35
C ALA A 15 8.29 3.95 7.31
N TRP A 16 8.18 3.21 8.41
CA TRP A 16 8.71 1.85 8.57
C TRP A 16 8.14 0.88 7.53
N GLU A 17 6.82 0.85 7.34
CA GLU A 17 6.20 -0.08 6.40
C GLU A 17 6.63 0.16 4.96
N THR A 18 6.98 1.39 4.58
CA THR A 18 7.50 1.69 3.23
C THR A 18 8.80 0.94 2.95
N ILE A 19 9.62 0.73 3.98
CA ILE A 19 10.89 0.01 3.89
C ILE A 19 10.66 -1.48 4.10
N ALA A 20 9.96 -1.87 5.16
CA ALA A 20 9.78 -3.27 5.55
C ALA A 20 9.02 -4.09 4.50
N MET A 21 8.04 -3.50 3.83
CA MET A 21 7.29 -4.20 2.78
C MET A 21 8.18 -4.63 1.61
N GLN A 22 9.31 -3.95 1.36
CA GLN A 22 10.28 -4.37 0.33
C GLN A 22 10.95 -5.71 0.64
N LEU A 23 11.11 -6.01 1.95
CA LEU A 23 11.68 -7.28 2.41
C LEU A 23 10.62 -8.38 2.44
N ILE A 24 9.38 -8.02 2.77
CA ILE A 24 8.27 -8.97 2.92
C ILE A 24 7.75 -9.43 1.55
N PHE A 25 7.54 -8.49 0.62
CA PHE A 25 7.06 -8.78 -0.72
C PHE A 25 8.16 -8.50 -1.74
N PRO A 26 8.93 -9.50 -2.16
CA PRO A 26 9.96 -9.29 -3.17
C PRO A 26 9.34 -8.91 -4.51
N ARG A 27 10.08 -8.13 -5.31
CA ARG A 27 9.64 -7.63 -6.61
C ARG A 27 8.33 -6.86 -6.54
N GLN A 28 8.24 -5.90 -5.64
CA GLN A 28 7.11 -4.99 -5.54
C GLN A 28 7.41 -3.60 -6.09
N SER A 29 6.39 -2.95 -6.63
CA SER A 29 6.40 -1.54 -7.03
C SER A 29 5.43 -0.76 -6.13
N GLN A 30 5.95 0.17 -5.34
CA GLN A 30 5.13 0.99 -4.45
C GLN A 30 4.65 2.25 -5.15
N VAL A 31 3.40 2.66 -4.87
CA VAL A 31 2.89 3.96 -5.31
C VAL A 31 3.35 5.04 -4.34
N LEU A 32 4.22 5.93 -4.80
CA LEU A 32 4.88 6.95 -3.99
C LEU A 32 4.62 8.36 -4.52
N LYS A 33 4.76 9.35 -3.63
CA LYS A 33 4.78 10.77 -4.05
C LYS A 33 6.04 11.08 -4.85
N LYS A 34 5.89 11.76 -6.00
CA LYS A 34 7.01 12.19 -6.84
C LYS A 34 8.03 13.05 -6.08
N GLU A 35 7.56 13.87 -5.15
CA GLU A 35 8.40 14.78 -4.36
C GLU A 35 9.45 14.06 -3.50
N LEU A 36 9.25 12.78 -3.16
CA LEU A 36 10.22 11.99 -2.41
C LEU A 36 11.53 11.76 -3.17
N PHE A 37 11.52 11.85 -4.50
CA PHE A 37 12.72 11.69 -5.33
C PHE A 37 13.66 12.89 -5.25
N TYR A 38 13.20 14.04 -4.75
CA TYR A 38 14.03 15.23 -4.57
C TYR A 38 14.85 15.19 -3.28
N LEU A 39 14.61 14.19 -2.40
CA LEU A 39 15.42 14.00 -1.20
C LEU A 39 16.75 13.35 -1.57
N PRO A 40 17.90 14.00 -1.32
CA PRO A 40 19.22 13.43 -1.63
C PRO A 40 19.39 12.05 -0.98
N PHE A 41 20.12 11.15 -1.62
CA PHE A 41 20.39 9.77 -1.22
C PHE A 41 19.13 8.90 -1.11
N PHE A 42 18.13 9.34 -0.34
CA PHE A 42 16.87 8.61 -0.13
C PHE A 42 16.07 8.49 -1.45
N GLY A 43 15.96 9.57 -2.21
CA GLY A 43 15.28 9.57 -3.50
C GLY A 43 15.96 8.68 -4.54
N TRP A 44 17.28 8.61 -4.53
CA TRP A 44 18.04 7.72 -5.41
C TRP A 44 17.83 6.24 -5.05
N GLY A 45 17.84 5.92 -3.75
CA GLY A 45 17.50 4.58 -3.27
C GLY A 45 16.07 4.19 -3.63
N LEU A 46 15.09 5.12 -3.50
CA LEU A 46 13.71 4.86 -3.93
C LEU A 46 13.60 4.62 -5.44
N ALA A 47 14.36 5.35 -6.26
CA ALA A 47 14.31 5.20 -7.72
C ALA A 47 14.75 3.80 -8.17
N SER A 48 15.72 3.18 -7.47
CA SER A 48 16.19 1.82 -7.77
C SER A 48 15.14 0.74 -7.54
N LEU A 49 14.11 1.02 -6.74
CA LEU A 49 13.01 0.09 -6.43
C LEU A 49 11.88 0.10 -7.48
N ASN A 50 12.07 0.76 -8.60
CA ASN A 50 11.07 0.86 -9.68
C ASN A 50 9.66 1.27 -9.21
N PRO A 51 9.50 2.30 -8.38
CA PRO A 51 8.21 2.71 -7.85
C PRO A 51 7.33 3.38 -8.90
N ILE A 52 6.04 3.46 -8.62
CA ILE A 52 5.07 4.25 -9.39
C ILE A 52 5.00 5.65 -8.75
N ALA A 53 5.76 6.59 -9.33
CA ALA A 53 5.81 7.96 -8.86
C ALA A 53 4.61 8.77 -9.34
N ILE A 54 3.88 9.41 -8.42
CA ILE A 54 2.71 10.22 -8.75
C ILE A 54 2.77 11.63 -8.16
N ASN A 55 2.26 12.59 -8.91
CA ASN A 55 1.90 13.89 -8.37
C ASN A 55 0.42 13.84 -7.97
N ARG A 56 0.13 13.79 -6.67
CA ARG A 56 -1.25 13.69 -6.16
C ARG A 56 -2.12 14.90 -6.49
N LYS A 57 -1.51 16.07 -6.75
CA LYS A 57 -2.24 17.29 -7.16
C LYS A 57 -2.94 17.12 -8.51
N LEU A 58 -2.55 16.14 -9.32
CA LEU A 58 -3.15 15.87 -10.62
C LEU A 58 -4.49 15.12 -10.54
N GLY A 59 -5.00 14.79 -9.35
CA GLY A 59 -6.31 14.18 -9.17
C GLY A 59 -6.52 12.93 -10.03
N THR A 60 -7.50 12.97 -10.93
CA THR A 60 -7.84 11.84 -11.81
C THR A 60 -6.72 11.43 -12.77
N ARG A 61 -5.83 12.35 -13.16
CA ARG A 61 -4.65 12.01 -13.99
C ARG A 61 -3.67 11.12 -13.20
N ALA A 62 -3.47 11.39 -11.91
CA ALA A 62 -2.64 10.52 -11.06
C ALA A 62 -3.21 9.09 -10.99
N ILE A 63 -4.54 8.95 -10.88
CA ILE A 63 -5.20 7.63 -10.89
C ILE A 63 -4.94 6.91 -12.21
N LYS A 64 -5.08 7.58 -13.36
CA LYS A 64 -4.79 6.97 -14.67
C LYS A 64 -3.35 6.48 -14.79
N ILE A 65 -2.38 7.22 -14.21
CA ILE A 65 -0.97 6.80 -14.17
C ILE A 65 -0.81 5.53 -13.33
N ILE A 66 -1.45 5.48 -12.14
CA ILE A 66 -1.41 4.29 -11.28
C ILE A 66 -1.98 3.08 -12.01
N LEU A 67 -3.14 3.21 -12.64
CA LEU A 67 -3.78 2.11 -13.36
C LEU A 67 -2.88 1.61 -14.48
N ARG A 68 -2.38 2.51 -15.34
CA ARG A 68 -1.53 2.13 -16.48
C ARG A 68 -0.22 1.47 -16.05
N LEU A 69 0.54 2.11 -15.15
CA LEU A 69 1.84 1.59 -14.72
C LEU A 69 1.70 0.38 -13.80
N GLY A 70 0.71 0.39 -12.90
CA GLY A 70 0.41 -0.75 -12.03
C GLY A 70 0.02 -1.98 -12.84
N ALA A 71 -0.80 -1.79 -13.87
CA ALA A 71 -1.16 -2.85 -14.79
C ALA A 71 0.07 -3.48 -15.47
N ALA A 72 0.99 -2.65 -15.96
CA ALA A 72 2.22 -3.14 -16.58
C ALA A 72 3.06 -3.94 -15.55
N ARG A 73 3.25 -3.41 -14.34
CA ARG A 73 4.01 -4.08 -13.29
C ARG A 73 3.44 -5.45 -12.91
N ILE A 74 2.11 -5.56 -12.74
CA ILE A 74 1.50 -6.84 -12.39
C ILE A 74 1.65 -7.86 -13.52
N ARG A 75 1.53 -7.45 -14.81
CA ARG A 75 1.77 -8.32 -15.95
C ARG A 75 3.22 -8.81 -16.06
N GLU A 76 4.18 -8.00 -15.58
CA GLU A 76 5.60 -8.35 -15.46
C GLU A 76 5.90 -9.24 -14.24
N GLY A 77 4.90 -9.64 -13.46
CA GLY A 77 5.05 -10.48 -12.26
C GLY A 77 5.49 -9.71 -11.01
N TRP A 78 5.25 -8.38 -10.96
CA TRP A 78 5.51 -7.57 -9.77
C TRP A 78 4.25 -7.43 -8.93
N TRP A 79 4.41 -7.33 -7.62
CA TRP A 79 3.38 -6.82 -6.74
C TRP A 79 3.22 -5.31 -6.91
N VAL A 80 2.01 -4.80 -6.77
CA VAL A 80 1.80 -3.34 -6.70
C VAL A 80 1.24 -2.99 -5.33
N LEU A 81 2.03 -2.26 -4.54
CA LEU A 81 1.65 -1.84 -3.20
C LEU A 81 1.07 -0.43 -3.21
N LEU A 82 -0.13 -0.30 -2.66
CA LEU A 82 -0.79 0.97 -2.40
C LEU A 82 -1.14 1.09 -0.92
N PHE A 83 -1.04 2.33 -0.44
CA PHE A 83 -1.61 2.74 0.82
C PHE A 83 -2.98 3.36 0.55
N PRO A 84 -4.09 2.65 0.84
CA PRO A 84 -5.43 3.09 0.40
C PRO A 84 -5.87 4.40 1.04
N GLU A 85 -5.35 4.74 2.22
CA GLU A 85 -5.62 6.00 2.91
C GLU A 85 -4.95 7.21 2.22
N GLY A 86 -3.97 6.97 1.35
CA GLY A 86 -3.24 8.00 0.61
C GLY A 86 -2.34 8.91 1.45
N THR A 87 -2.39 8.82 2.75
CA THR A 87 -1.53 9.54 3.70
C THR A 87 -1.38 8.72 4.97
N ARG A 88 -0.30 8.95 5.72
CA ARG A 88 -0.11 8.30 7.02
C ARG A 88 -1.14 8.80 8.02
N VAL A 89 -1.81 7.90 8.72
CA VAL A 89 -2.75 8.17 9.80
C VAL A 89 -2.13 7.79 11.15
N PRO A 90 -2.48 8.47 12.26
CA PRO A 90 -2.01 8.09 13.58
C PRO A 90 -2.39 6.66 13.93
N TYR A 91 -1.59 6.01 14.79
CA TYR A 91 -1.94 4.70 15.35
C TYR A 91 -3.29 4.76 16.08
N GLY A 92 -4.10 3.72 15.94
CA GLY A 92 -5.47 3.68 16.49
C GLY A 92 -6.49 4.54 15.72
N SER A 93 -6.07 5.22 14.63
CA SER A 93 -6.97 6.02 13.81
C SER A 93 -7.28 5.36 12.47
N LYS A 94 -8.45 5.67 11.94
CA LYS A 94 -8.92 5.22 10.63
C LYS A 94 -8.92 6.40 9.65
N GLY A 95 -8.33 6.20 8.47
CA GLY A 95 -8.35 7.16 7.36
C GLY A 95 -9.45 6.86 6.35
N LYS A 96 -9.62 7.74 5.39
CA LYS A 96 -10.54 7.52 4.27
C LYS A 96 -9.87 6.66 3.20
N TYR A 97 -10.45 5.50 2.91
CA TYR A 97 -9.95 4.58 1.89
C TYR A 97 -10.34 5.01 0.48
N THR A 98 -9.35 5.10 -0.41
CA THR A 98 -9.57 5.40 -1.83
C THR A 98 -9.81 4.11 -2.62
N GLN A 99 -10.56 4.18 -3.71
CA GLN A 99 -10.91 3.00 -4.51
C GLN A 99 -9.85 2.64 -5.57
N THR A 100 -8.70 3.31 -5.58
CA THR A 100 -7.70 3.17 -6.64
C THR A 100 -7.13 1.74 -6.73
N GLY A 101 -6.86 1.11 -5.58
CA GLY A 101 -6.32 -0.25 -5.55
C GLY A 101 -7.33 -1.28 -6.09
N ALA A 102 -8.60 -1.18 -5.69
CA ALA A 102 -9.65 -2.04 -6.25
C ALA A 102 -9.87 -1.80 -7.75
N ALA A 103 -9.77 -0.55 -8.20
CA ALA A 103 -9.87 -0.23 -9.63
C ALA A 103 -8.75 -0.92 -10.43
N LEU A 104 -7.52 -0.88 -9.93
CA LEU A 104 -6.37 -1.55 -10.55
C LEU A 104 -6.57 -3.08 -10.58
N ALA A 105 -6.97 -3.65 -9.45
CA ALA A 105 -7.16 -5.10 -9.33
C ALA A 105 -8.25 -5.62 -10.27
N LEU A 106 -9.36 -4.88 -10.43
CA LEU A 106 -10.43 -5.21 -11.36
C LEU A 106 -10.01 -5.10 -12.83
N GLU A 107 -9.24 -4.07 -13.19
CA GLU A 107 -8.76 -3.88 -14.57
C GLU A 107 -7.94 -5.06 -15.06
N ILE A 108 -7.16 -5.68 -14.16
CA ILE A 108 -6.26 -6.78 -14.50
C ILE A 108 -6.82 -8.14 -14.09
N LYS A 109 -7.93 -8.16 -13.38
CA LYS A 109 -8.54 -9.37 -12.81
C LYS A 109 -7.58 -10.12 -11.86
N CYS A 110 -6.81 -9.37 -11.07
CA CYS A 110 -5.89 -9.91 -10.08
C CYS A 110 -6.45 -9.80 -8.66
N PRO A 111 -5.94 -10.60 -7.70
CA PRO A 111 -6.38 -10.52 -6.31
C PRO A 111 -5.89 -9.26 -5.61
N VAL A 112 -6.55 -8.93 -4.50
CA VAL A 112 -6.14 -7.91 -3.53
C VAL A 112 -5.68 -8.60 -2.27
N ILE A 113 -4.53 -8.21 -1.74
CA ILE A 113 -3.96 -8.71 -0.49
C ILE A 113 -4.00 -7.59 0.54
N PRO A 114 -4.86 -7.69 1.58
CA PRO A 114 -4.88 -6.72 2.65
C PRO A 114 -3.74 -6.98 3.64
N VAL A 115 -3.10 -5.91 4.11
CA VAL A 115 -1.99 -5.97 5.08
C VAL A 115 -2.22 -4.99 6.21
N ALA A 116 -2.20 -5.50 7.44
CA ALA A 116 -2.32 -4.75 8.68
C ALA A 116 -1.01 -4.80 9.46
N HIS A 117 -0.73 -3.78 10.25
CA HIS A 117 0.43 -3.73 11.15
C HIS A 117 0.23 -2.67 12.24
N ASN A 118 1.04 -2.75 13.30
CA ASN A 118 1.05 -1.81 14.41
C ASN A 118 2.28 -0.86 14.42
N ALA A 119 2.91 -0.64 13.27
CA ALA A 119 4.14 0.14 13.18
C ALA A 119 4.00 1.57 13.74
N GLY A 120 2.80 2.17 13.64
CA GLY A 120 2.54 3.50 14.17
C GLY A 120 2.68 3.64 15.67
N ALA A 121 2.52 2.55 16.44
CA ALA A 121 2.71 2.53 17.90
C ALA A 121 4.17 2.76 18.30
N PHE A 122 5.12 2.25 17.49
CA PHE A 122 6.55 2.27 17.79
C PHE A 122 7.30 3.33 16.98
N TRP A 123 6.87 3.56 15.74
CA TRP A 123 7.48 4.51 14.82
C TRP A 123 6.42 5.48 14.26
N SER A 124 5.87 6.33 15.14
CA SER A 124 4.86 7.33 14.77
C SER A 124 5.40 8.33 13.75
N LYS A 125 4.52 8.81 12.87
CA LYS A 125 4.85 9.90 11.94
C LYS A 125 4.99 11.24 12.65
N GLU A 126 4.40 11.39 13.84
CA GLU A 126 4.30 12.64 14.61
C GLU A 126 5.49 12.84 15.55
N SER A 127 6.34 11.83 15.71
CA SER A 127 7.47 11.87 16.63
C SER A 127 8.77 11.46 15.96
N PHE A 128 9.85 12.17 16.25
CA PHE A 128 11.22 11.74 15.93
C PHE A 128 11.69 10.59 16.82
N ILE A 129 11.12 10.49 18.03
CA ILE A 129 11.47 9.44 18.98
C ILE A 129 10.82 8.13 18.53
N LYS A 130 11.63 7.09 18.42
CA LYS A 130 11.17 5.73 18.17
C LYS A 130 11.09 5.00 19.50
N ARG A 131 10.00 4.26 19.70
CA ARG A 131 9.79 3.47 20.93
C ARG A 131 10.26 2.05 20.68
N PRO A 132 10.93 1.42 21.65
CA PRO A 132 11.25 0.00 21.54
C PRO A 132 9.97 -0.83 21.56
N GLY A 133 9.99 -1.96 20.86
CA GLY A 133 8.87 -2.89 20.81
C GLY A 133 8.90 -3.79 19.59
N CYS A 134 7.90 -4.64 19.46
CA CYS A 134 7.76 -5.57 18.37
C CYS A 134 6.71 -5.05 17.37
N ILE A 135 7.12 -4.83 16.14
CA ILE A 135 6.19 -4.51 15.05
C ILE A 135 5.70 -5.82 14.45
N THR A 136 4.39 -6.03 14.57
CA THR A 136 3.72 -7.19 13.98
C THR A 136 3.08 -6.79 12.66
N VAL A 137 3.30 -7.63 11.63
CA VAL A 137 2.66 -7.50 10.32
C VAL A 137 1.80 -8.72 10.08
N VAL A 138 0.52 -8.49 9.77
CA VAL A 138 -0.44 -9.54 9.41
C VAL A 138 -0.81 -9.39 7.95
N ILE A 139 -0.60 -10.47 7.19
CA ILE A 139 -0.96 -10.55 5.78
C ILE A 139 -2.26 -11.34 5.70
N GLY A 140 -3.30 -10.73 5.17
CA GLY A 140 -4.60 -11.37 5.01
C GLY A 140 -4.66 -12.33 3.84
N GLU A 141 -5.74 -13.08 3.80
CA GLU A 141 -6.04 -13.94 2.66
C GLU A 141 -6.29 -13.11 1.39
N SER A 142 -6.06 -13.76 0.26
CA SER A 142 -6.27 -13.18 -1.06
C SER A 142 -7.75 -12.91 -1.30
N LEU A 143 -8.13 -11.66 -1.47
CA LEU A 143 -9.50 -11.25 -1.80
C LEU A 143 -9.70 -11.36 -3.32
N PRO A 144 -10.59 -12.25 -3.79
CA PRO A 144 -10.89 -12.37 -5.21
C PRO A 144 -11.69 -11.14 -5.68
N THR A 145 -11.43 -10.72 -6.92
CA THR A 145 -12.11 -9.58 -7.55
C THR A 145 -13.26 -10.00 -8.48
N CYS A 146 -13.34 -11.27 -8.84
CA CYS A 146 -14.37 -11.80 -9.72
C CYS A 146 -15.76 -11.62 -9.10
N GLY A 147 -16.71 -11.12 -9.88
CA GLY A 147 -18.08 -10.88 -9.44
C GLY A 147 -18.31 -9.71 -8.49
N LYS A 148 -17.27 -8.94 -8.17
CA LYS A 148 -17.35 -7.82 -7.23
C LYS A 148 -17.12 -6.48 -7.92
N ASN A 149 -17.71 -5.43 -7.37
CA ASN A 149 -17.41 -4.05 -7.77
C ASN A 149 -16.34 -3.42 -6.87
N ARG A 150 -15.84 -2.23 -7.25
CA ARG A 150 -14.78 -1.50 -6.52
C ARG A 150 -15.14 -1.24 -5.06
N LYS A 151 -16.40 -0.90 -4.78
CA LYS A 151 -16.86 -0.58 -3.42
C LYS A 151 -16.83 -1.81 -2.54
N GLN A 152 -17.28 -2.96 -3.05
CA GLN A 152 -17.29 -4.23 -2.32
C GLN A 152 -15.87 -4.67 -1.98
N ILE A 153 -14.94 -4.67 -2.95
CA ILE A 153 -13.55 -5.06 -2.72
C ILE A 153 -12.89 -4.15 -1.67
N MET A 154 -13.10 -2.82 -1.78
CA MET A 154 -12.52 -1.89 -0.81
C MET A 154 -13.14 -2.03 0.57
N ALA A 155 -14.46 -2.25 0.69
CA ALA A 155 -15.12 -2.46 1.97
C ALA A 155 -14.60 -3.73 2.68
N GLU A 156 -14.43 -4.83 1.95
CA GLU A 156 -13.85 -6.07 2.49
C GLU A 156 -12.42 -5.85 2.98
N ALA A 157 -11.57 -5.22 2.14
CA ALA A 157 -10.18 -4.94 2.50
C ALA A 157 -10.09 -3.99 3.70
N GLU A 158 -10.89 -2.93 3.71
CA GLU A 158 -10.94 -1.95 4.80
C GLU A 158 -11.40 -2.60 6.11
N THR A 159 -12.49 -3.35 6.09
CA THR A 159 -13.01 -4.06 7.28
C THR A 159 -11.95 -5.00 7.84
N TRP A 160 -11.29 -5.78 6.99
CA TRP A 160 -10.26 -6.71 7.42
C TRP A 160 -9.04 -5.99 8.00
N ILE A 161 -8.53 -4.93 7.32
CA ILE A 161 -7.35 -4.17 7.77
C ILE A 161 -7.65 -3.51 9.13
N GLU A 162 -8.76 -2.79 9.25
CA GLU A 162 -9.07 -2.05 10.48
C GLU A 162 -9.33 -3.00 11.65
N SER A 163 -10.14 -4.05 11.47
CA SER A 163 -10.40 -5.03 12.53
C SER A 163 -9.16 -5.82 12.95
N THR A 164 -8.20 -5.99 12.06
CA THR A 164 -6.91 -6.63 12.38
C THR A 164 -6.00 -5.65 13.13
N CYS A 165 -5.95 -4.36 12.71
CA CYS A 165 -5.18 -3.35 13.42
C CYS A 165 -5.67 -3.13 14.87
N GLU A 166 -6.97 -3.25 15.13
CA GLU A 166 -7.54 -3.15 16.49
C GLU A 166 -7.08 -4.28 17.44
N LYS A 167 -6.61 -5.40 16.88
CA LYS A 167 -6.12 -6.56 17.65
C LYS A 167 -4.61 -6.55 17.86
N LEU A 168 -3.90 -5.61 17.24
CA LEU A 168 -2.46 -5.47 17.28
C LEU A 168 -2.03 -4.35 18.24
#